data_0d73c19125e91b73ecb00104c80a9072
#
_entry.id   0d73c19125e91b73ecb00104c80a9072
#
_cell.length_a   1.000
_cell.length_b   1.000
_cell.length_c   1.000
_cell.angle_alpha   90.00
_cell.angle_beta   90.00
_cell.angle_gamma   90.00
#
_symmetry.space_group_name_H-M   'P 1'
#
loop_
_entity.id
_entity.type
_entity.pdbx_description
1 polymer ?
#
loop_
_entity_poly.entity_id
_entity_poly.type
_entity_poly.pdbx_seq_one_letter_code
_entity_poly.pdbx_strand_id
1 'polypeptide(L)'
;MAVVIAAADRDAFIKYADEENLEATVVADVTEEPRLVMFWRGDKIVDLSRAFLDTNGVAQHTNIVVSEEKEDNVFEQVPAEVTSAAGLEAAWLANLGRLNVCSEKGLSERFDSTIGRGTVMMPFGGKTQLTPSEGMVGRIPVLHGNTTAASVMACGYNPNVACWSPFHGAMYAVTESVVRAVALGADPAKLRLTLQEYFPKMHDANSWGQPFRHCWALSPHLMLWTCRQSAVRTA
;
A
#
# COMPACT_ATOMS: atom_id res chain seq x y z
N MET A 1 -1.15 -13.10 -16.04
CA MET A 1 -0.67 -11.74 -16.42
C MET A 1 -1.03 -11.52 -17.88
N ALA A 2 -1.41 -10.30 -18.28
CA ALA A 2 -1.63 -9.96 -19.69
C ALA A 2 -0.56 -8.96 -20.14
N VAL A 3 -0.03 -9.12 -21.34
CA VAL A 3 0.96 -8.23 -21.96
C VAL A 3 0.49 -7.84 -23.36
N VAL A 4 0.87 -6.67 -23.82
CA VAL A 4 0.61 -6.21 -25.20
C VAL A 4 1.96 -6.15 -25.93
N ILE A 5 2.04 -6.82 -27.05
CA ILE A 5 3.26 -6.91 -27.87
C ILE A 5 2.93 -6.64 -29.34
N ALA A 6 3.93 -6.31 -30.14
CA ALA A 6 3.75 -6.19 -31.58
C ALA A 6 3.41 -7.56 -32.21
N ALA A 7 2.57 -7.57 -33.22
CA ALA A 7 2.17 -8.80 -33.89
C ALA A 7 3.38 -9.58 -34.47
N ALA A 8 4.41 -8.88 -34.90
CA ALA A 8 5.64 -9.49 -35.41
C ALA A 8 6.44 -10.26 -34.33
N ASP A 9 6.29 -9.88 -33.08
CA ASP A 9 7.06 -10.46 -31.97
C ASP A 9 6.30 -11.61 -31.26
N ARG A 10 5.07 -11.88 -31.65
CA ARG A 10 4.18 -12.84 -31.02
C ARG A 10 4.82 -14.24 -30.89
N ASP A 11 5.30 -14.78 -32.00
CA ASP A 11 5.80 -16.16 -32.04
C ASP A 11 7.10 -16.31 -31.23
N ALA A 12 7.96 -15.26 -31.26
CA ALA A 12 9.15 -15.21 -30.44
C ALA A 12 8.81 -15.14 -28.95
N PHE A 13 7.79 -14.36 -28.58
CA PHE A 13 7.35 -14.26 -27.18
C PHE A 13 6.79 -15.59 -26.66
N ILE A 14 5.95 -16.26 -27.46
CA ILE A 14 5.39 -17.58 -27.10
C ILE A 14 6.53 -18.59 -26.90
N LYS A 15 7.53 -18.58 -27.80
CA LYS A 15 8.70 -19.47 -27.67
C LYS A 15 9.49 -19.20 -26.39
N TYR A 16 9.73 -17.94 -26.02
CA TYR A 16 10.42 -17.60 -24.77
C TYR A 16 9.61 -18.02 -23.54
N ALA A 17 8.30 -17.90 -23.57
CA ALA A 17 7.45 -18.39 -22.49
C ALA A 17 7.56 -19.92 -22.33
N ASP A 18 7.56 -20.65 -23.45
CA ASP A 18 7.71 -22.09 -23.47
C ASP A 18 9.10 -22.56 -22.93
N GLU A 19 10.17 -21.84 -23.30
CA GLU A 19 11.52 -22.05 -22.74
C GLU A 19 11.58 -21.90 -21.21
N GLU A 20 10.73 -21.04 -20.64
CA GLU A 20 10.58 -20.82 -19.19
C GLU A 20 9.49 -21.71 -18.56
N ASN A 21 8.96 -22.69 -19.29
CA ASN A 21 7.87 -23.58 -18.88
C ASN A 21 6.60 -22.82 -18.46
N LEU A 22 6.29 -21.76 -19.22
CA LEU A 22 5.09 -20.94 -19.03
C LEU A 22 4.17 -21.06 -20.24
N GLU A 23 2.88 -21.19 -20.00
CA GLU A 23 1.86 -21.14 -21.05
C GLU A 23 1.60 -19.68 -21.47
N ALA A 24 1.66 -19.39 -22.77
CA ALA A 24 1.31 -18.11 -23.34
C ALA A 24 0.32 -18.29 -24.48
N THR A 25 -0.82 -17.61 -24.40
CA THR A 25 -1.91 -17.71 -25.39
C THR A 25 -2.35 -16.33 -25.82
N VAL A 26 -2.61 -16.16 -27.11
CA VAL A 26 -3.21 -14.93 -27.64
C VAL A 26 -4.68 -14.90 -27.24
N VAL A 27 -5.08 -13.85 -26.51
CA VAL A 27 -6.46 -13.71 -26.00
C VAL A 27 -7.23 -12.56 -26.67
N ALA A 28 -6.53 -11.62 -27.30
CA ALA A 28 -7.14 -10.49 -27.98
C ALA A 28 -6.18 -9.85 -29.00
N ASP A 29 -6.73 -9.16 -29.96
CA ASP A 29 -6.01 -8.28 -30.89
C ASP A 29 -6.40 -6.82 -30.61
N VAL A 30 -5.39 -5.93 -30.66
CA VAL A 30 -5.63 -4.49 -30.54
C VAL A 30 -6.02 -3.95 -31.91
N THR A 31 -7.20 -3.31 -31.98
CA THR A 31 -7.76 -2.75 -33.19
C THR A 31 -7.70 -1.21 -33.20
N GLU A 32 -7.80 -0.60 -34.39
CA GLU A 32 -7.88 0.86 -34.51
C GLU A 32 -9.20 1.43 -33.98
N GLU A 33 -10.29 0.65 -34.09
CA GLU A 33 -11.58 1.05 -33.54
C GLU A 33 -11.52 1.08 -32.01
N PRO A 34 -11.89 2.22 -31.37
CA PRO A 34 -11.85 2.34 -29.91
C PRO A 34 -13.05 1.63 -29.26
N ARG A 35 -13.11 0.32 -29.37
CA ARG A 35 -14.17 -0.52 -28.84
C ARG A 35 -13.61 -1.77 -28.17
N LEU A 36 -14.27 -2.24 -27.12
CA LEU A 36 -14.11 -3.58 -26.58
C LEU A 36 -15.17 -4.47 -27.23
N VAL A 37 -14.74 -5.42 -28.03
CA VAL A 37 -15.62 -6.39 -28.70
C VAL A 37 -15.22 -7.79 -28.25
N MET A 38 -16.18 -8.56 -27.78
CA MET A 38 -15.95 -9.96 -27.41
C MET A 38 -16.91 -10.88 -28.13
N PHE A 39 -16.39 -12.01 -28.60
CA PHE A 39 -17.15 -13.05 -29.29
C PHE A 39 -17.18 -14.34 -28.46
N TRP A 40 -18.30 -15.01 -28.46
CA TRP A 40 -18.45 -16.34 -27.91
C TRP A 40 -19.14 -17.25 -28.89
N ARG A 41 -18.49 -18.33 -29.32
CA ARG A 41 -18.99 -19.30 -30.30
C ARG A 41 -19.46 -18.68 -31.61
N GLY A 42 -18.84 -17.58 -32.02
CA GLY A 42 -19.20 -16.84 -33.24
C GLY A 42 -20.17 -15.67 -33.03
N ASP A 43 -20.85 -15.61 -31.90
CA ASP A 43 -21.76 -14.52 -31.59
C ASP A 43 -21.06 -13.39 -30.83
N LYS A 44 -21.37 -12.17 -31.21
CA LYS A 44 -20.87 -10.98 -30.50
C LYS A 44 -21.65 -10.80 -29.19
N ILE A 45 -20.99 -10.98 -28.07
CA ILE A 45 -21.61 -10.90 -26.74
C ILE A 45 -21.29 -9.59 -26.02
N VAL A 46 -20.24 -8.88 -26.40
CA VAL A 46 -19.87 -7.56 -25.87
C VAL A 46 -19.50 -6.65 -27.02
N ASP A 47 -19.99 -5.43 -26.99
CA ASP A 47 -19.63 -4.36 -27.92
C ASP A 47 -19.79 -3.00 -27.25
N LEU A 48 -18.72 -2.55 -26.56
CA LEU A 48 -18.68 -1.33 -25.76
C LEU A 48 -17.70 -0.33 -26.33
N SER A 49 -18.11 0.92 -26.43
CA SER A 49 -17.18 2.00 -26.81
C SER A 49 -16.15 2.27 -25.72
N ARG A 50 -14.93 2.63 -26.12
CA ARG A 50 -13.89 3.05 -25.18
C ARG A 50 -14.31 4.28 -24.37
N ALA A 51 -15.01 5.22 -25.01
CA ALA A 51 -15.55 6.40 -24.32
C ALA A 51 -16.48 6.03 -23.17
N PHE A 52 -17.32 5.01 -23.31
CA PHE A 52 -18.16 4.50 -22.22
C PHE A 52 -17.31 3.88 -21.10
N LEU A 53 -16.31 3.07 -21.44
CA LEU A 53 -15.43 2.44 -20.45
C LEU A 53 -14.60 3.46 -19.68
N ASP A 54 -14.14 4.52 -20.32
CA ASP A 54 -13.31 5.56 -19.73
C ASP A 54 -14.10 6.47 -18.75
N THR A 55 -15.43 6.53 -18.88
CA THR A 55 -16.30 7.31 -17.99
C THR A 55 -16.86 6.51 -16.82
N ASN A 56 -16.58 5.22 -16.70
CA ASN A 56 -17.28 4.32 -15.78
C ASN A 56 -18.82 4.38 -15.89
N GLY A 57 -19.33 4.85 -17.02
CA GLY A 57 -20.75 4.92 -17.38
C GLY A 57 -21.46 6.19 -16.94
N VAL A 58 -21.51 6.52 -15.67
CA VAL A 58 -22.25 7.65 -15.10
C VAL A 58 -21.35 8.52 -14.23
N ALA A 59 -21.43 9.84 -14.41
CA ALA A 59 -20.77 10.77 -13.51
C ALA A 59 -21.38 10.66 -12.11
N GLN A 60 -20.54 10.42 -11.11
CA GLN A 60 -20.94 10.32 -9.72
C GLN A 60 -20.84 11.68 -9.06
N HIS A 61 -21.88 12.06 -8.33
CA HIS A 61 -21.92 13.27 -7.53
C HIS A 61 -22.29 12.91 -6.10
N THR A 62 -21.59 13.49 -5.14
CA THR A 62 -21.92 13.35 -3.74
C THR A 62 -21.68 14.66 -2.99
N ASN A 63 -22.44 14.89 -1.95
CA ASN A 63 -22.16 15.96 -1.00
C ASN A 63 -21.33 15.38 0.14
N ILE A 64 -20.36 16.13 0.60
CA ILE A 64 -19.53 15.74 1.74
C ILE A 64 -19.72 16.72 2.89
N VAL A 65 -19.63 16.21 4.10
CA VAL A 65 -19.58 17.01 5.33
C VAL A 65 -18.23 16.74 5.98
N VAL A 66 -17.43 17.78 6.11
CA VAL A 66 -16.15 17.73 6.81
C VAL A 66 -16.41 18.02 8.28
N SER A 67 -16.39 17.00 9.11
CA SER A 67 -16.58 17.15 10.56
C SER A 67 -15.41 17.87 11.21
N GLU A 68 -15.63 18.57 12.28
CA GLU A 68 -14.58 19.13 13.11
C GLU A 68 -13.75 18.02 13.77
N GLU A 69 -12.54 18.36 14.22
CA GLU A 69 -11.71 17.46 15.01
C GLU A 69 -12.39 17.17 16.36
N LYS A 70 -12.13 15.98 16.89
CA LYS A 70 -12.51 15.69 18.26
C LYS A 70 -11.64 16.53 19.21
N GLU A 71 -12.24 17.08 20.25
CA GLU A 71 -11.54 17.93 21.22
C GLU A 71 -10.57 17.14 22.11
N ASP A 72 -10.80 15.85 22.28
CA ASP A 72 -9.99 14.98 23.12
C ASP A 72 -8.62 14.66 22.49
N ASN A 73 -7.58 14.69 23.31
CA ASN A 73 -6.22 14.38 22.89
C ASN A 73 -6.01 12.85 22.81
N VAL A 74 -5.84 12.32 21.60
CA VAL A 74 -5.62 10.88 21.38
C VAL A 74 -4.40 10.32 22.12
N PHE A 75 -3.38 11.14 22.35
CA PHE A 75 -2.15 10.71 23.03
C PHE A 75 -2.31 10.61 24.55
N GLU A 76 -3.40 11.13 25.10
CA GLU A 76 -3.74 11.02 26.52
C GLU A 76 -4.76 9.92 26.78
N GLN A 77 -5.32 9.31 25.76
CA GLN A 77 -6.29 8.23 25.88
C GLN A 77 -5.59 6.94 26.30
N VAL A 78 -6.04 6.37 27.40
CA VAL A 78 -5.61 5.05 27.88
C VAL A 78 -6.68 4.03 27.51
N PRO A 79 -6.32 2.91 26.86
CA PRO A 79 -7.28 1.87 26.49
C PRO A 79 -8.06 1.29 27.67
N ALA A 80 -9.32 0.98 27.46
CA ALA A 80 -10.21 0.49 28.52
C ALA A 80 -9.70 -0.80 29.18
N GLU A 81 -9.13 -1.72 28.41
CA GLU A 81 -8.53 -2.97 28.91
C GLU A 81 -7.33 -2.74 29.84
N VAL A 82 -6.65 -1.61 29.71
CA VAL A 82 -5.53 -1.22 30.58
C VAL A 82 -6.06 -0.54 31.84
N THR A 83 -7.03 0.38 31.70
CA THR A 83 -7.59 1.13 32.83
C THR A 83 -8.45 0.27 33.76
N SER A 84 -9.10 -0.78 33.23
CA SER A 84 -9.92 -1.72 34.04
C SER A 84 -9.12 -2.84 34.70
N ALA A 85 -7.83 -2.92 34.48
CA ALA A 85 -7.00 -3.99 34.99
C ALA A 85 -6.79 -3.88 36.53
N ALA A 86 -6.74 -5.04 37.20
CA ALA A 86 -6.59 -5.13 38.63
C ALA A 86 -5.13 -4.97 39.09
N GLY A 87 -4.55 -3.78 38.91
CA GLY A 87 -3.19 -3.43 39.33
C GLY A 87 -2.18 -3.36 38.20
N LEU A 88 -0.95 -2.95 38.52
CA LEU A 88 0.09 -2.60 37.56
C LEU A 88 0.50 -3.78 36.66
N GLU A 89 0.69 -4.95 37.21
CA GLU A 89 1.09 -6.16 36.46
C GLU A 89 0.01 -6.56 35.43
N ALA A 90 -1.26 -6.60 35.86
CA ALA A 90 -2.36 -6.90 34.97
C ALA A 90 -2.51 -5.84 33.86
N ALA A 91 -2.36 -4.55 34.19
CA ALA A 91 -2.39 -3.46 33.21
C ALA A 91 -1.25 -3.58 32.19
N TRP A 92 -0.05 -3.94 32.66
CA TRP A 92 1.12 -4.16 31.80
C TRP A 92 0.90 -5.31 30.83
N LEU A 93 0.43 -6.45 31.32
CA LEU A 93 0.12 -7.63 30.49
C LEU A 93 -1.01 -7.35 29.50
N ALA A 94 -2.05 -6.65 29.92
CA ALA A 94 -3.15 -6.23 29.06
C ALA A 94 -2.63 -5.34 27.91
N ASN A 95 -1.77 -4.38 28.21
CA ASN A 95 -1.19 -3.53 27.17
C ASN A 95 -0.28 -4.30 26.21
N LEU A 96 0.55 -5.21 26.69
CA LEU A 96 1.41 -6.05 25.84
C LEU A 96 0.62 -7.03 24.96
N GLY A 97 -0.59 -7.41 25.36
CA GLY A 97 -1.46 -8.28 24.61
C GLY A 97 -2.27 -7.59 23.50
N ARG A 98 -2.24 -6.26 23.42
CA ARG A 98 -2.97 -5.51 22.38
C ARG A 98 -2.39 -5.78 21.00
N LEU A 99 -3.25 -5.89 19.97
CA LEU A 99 -2.85 -6.24 18.61
C LEU A 99 -1.81 -5.29 17.98
N ASN A 100 -1.86 -4.02 18.33
CA ASN A 100 -0.90 -3.01 17.85
C ASN A 100 0.33 -2.82 18.76
N VAL A 101 0.50 -3.66 19.77
CA VAL A 101 1.63 -3.63 20.70
C VAL A 101 2.34 -4.98 20.77
N CYS A 102 1.58 -6.09 20.62
CA CYS A 102 2.16 -7.44 20.67
C CYS A 102 3.12 -7.71 19.50
N SER A 103 4.00 -8.69 19.68
CA SER A 103 4.95 -9.06 18.63
C SER A 103 4.26 -9.71 17.44
N GLU A 104 4.53 -9.19 16.25
CA GLU A 104 4.05 -9.74 14.96
C GLU A 104 5.08 -10.69 14.33
N LYS A 105 6.09 -11.13 15.09
CA LYS A 105 7.19 -11.95 14.60
C LYS A 105 6.73 -13.21 13.88
N GLY A 106 5.72 -13.91 14.40
CA GLY A 106 5.21 -15.15 13.82
C GLY A 106 4.66 -14.98 12.41
N LEU A 107 4.03 -13.84 12.11
CA LEU A 107 3.56 -13.51 10.76
C LEU A 107 4.72 -13.17 9.83
N SER A 108 5.65 -12.33 10.28
CA SER A 108 6.81 -11.92 9.49
C SER A 108 7.72 -13.11 9.15
N GLU A 109 7.95 -14.03 10.08
CA GLU A 109 8.74 -15.25 9.82
C GLU A 109 8.08 -16.20 8.82
N ARG A 110 6.75 -16.22 8.80
CA ARG A 110 6.01 -17.10 7.89
C ARG A 110 5.95 -16.59 6.46
N PHE A 111 5.78 -15.28 6.27
CA PHE A 111 5.42 -14.73 4.97
C PHE A 111 6.49 -13.81 4.36
N ASP A 112 7.28 -13.11 5.17
CA ASP A 112 8.10 -11.98 4.70
C ASP A 112 9.61 -12.19 4.95
N SER A 113 9.99 -13.34 5.47
CA SER A 113 11.36 -13.61 5.86
C SER A 113 12.16 -14.22 4.68
N THR A 114 13.27 -13.64 4.33
CA THR A 114 14.30 -14.20 3.43
C THR A 114 13.87 -14.65 2.03
N ILE A 115 12.78 -14.16 1.49
CA ILE A 115 12.41 -14.47 0.10
C ILE A 115 13.35 -13.70 -0.83
N GLY A 116 14.14 -14.46 -1.59
CA GLY A 116 15.17 -13.94 -2.47
C GLY A 116 16.51 -13.73 -1.78
N ARG A 117 17.56 -13.63 -2.57
CA ARG A 117 18.95 -13.50 -2.10
C ARG A 117 19.37 -12.07 -1.79
N GLY A 118 18.49 -11.11 -2.01
CA GLY A 118 18.77 -9.68 -1.92
C GLY A 118 18.58 -9.08 -0.54
N THR A 119 18.03 -9.83 0.45
CA THR A 119 17.72 -9.27 1.77
C THR A 119 18.98 -8.80 2.48
N VAL A 120 19.06 -7.50 2.76
CA VAL A 120 20.13 -6.88 3.55
C VAL A 120 19.69 -6.76 5.00
N MET A 121 18.41 -6.46 5.23
CA MET A 121 17.84 -6.26 6.54
C MET A 121 16.63 -7.17 6.74
N MET A 122 16.71 -7.99 7.78
CA MET A 122 15.64 -8.91 8.14
C MET A 122 14.50 -8.16 8.85
N PRO A 123 13.25 -8.67 8.80
CA PRO A 123 12.13 -8.08 9.55
C PRO A 123 12.40 -7.95 11.05
N PHE A 124 13.14 -8.89 11.61
CA PHE A 124 13.64 -8.87 12.98
C PHE A 124 15.15 -9.03 12.99
N GLY A 125 15.84 -8.08 13.60
CA GLY A 125 17.28 -8.02 13.68
C GLY A 125 17.82 -8.16 15.12
N GLY A 126 19.09 -7.79 15.28
CA GLY A 126 19.81 -7.92 16.53
C GLY A 126 20.35 -9.33 16.76
N LYS A 127 21.13 -9.50 17.82
CA LYS A 127 21.79 -10.78 18.18
C LYS A 127 20.79 -11.92 18.37
N THR A 128 19.63 -11.63 18.91
CA THR A 128 18.57 -12.61 19.20
C THR A 128 17.46 -12.65 18.14
N GLN A 129 17.55 -11.80 17.12
CA GLN A 129 16.52 -11.65 16.07
C GLN A 129 15.11 -11.40 16.64
N LEU A 130 15.04 -10.52 17.62
CA LEU A 130 13.79 -10.14 18.29
C LEU A 130 13.44 -8.65 18.13
N THR A 131 14.36 -7.84 17.60
CA THR A 131 14.15 -6.40 17.43
C THR A 131 13.54 -6.13 16.07
N PRO A 132 12.32 -5.54 16.01
CA PRO A 132 11.72 -5.15 14.74
C PRO A 132 12.59 -4.13 13.99
N SER A 133 12.81 -4.36 12.71
CA SER A 133 13.58 -3.44 11.85
C SER A 133 12.73 -2.30 11.27
N GLU A 134 11.42 -2.43 11.33
CA GLU A 134 10.41 -1.45 10.89
C GLU A 134 10.54 -0.99 9.44
N GLY A 135 11.19 -1.80 8.61
CA GLY A 135 11.34 -1.56 7.18
C GLY A 135 12.18 -2.63 6.51
N MET A 136 12.36 -2.50 5.21
CA MET A 136 13.06 -3.45 4.36
C MET A 136 14.20 -2.76 3.61
N VAL A 137 15.35 -3.44 3.56
CA VAL A 137 16.45 -3.09 2.67
C VAL A 137 16.79 -4.32 1.83
N GLY A 138 16.62 -4.21 0.51
CA GLY A 138 16.89 -5.28 -0.44
C GLY A 138 17.92 -4.85 -1.47
N ARG A 139 18.94 -5.67 -1.69
CA ARG A 139 19.94 -5.46 -2.73
C ARG A 139 19.29 -5.63 -4.11
N ILE A 140 19.60 -4.74 -5.04
CA ILE A 140 19.11 -4.84 -6.41
C ILE A 140 19.73 -6.09 -7.07
N PRO A 141 18.90 -7.00 -7.62
CA PRO A 141 19.43 -8.16 -8.35
C PRO A 141 20.13 -7.72 -9.62
N VAL A 142 21.29 -8.31 -9.89
CA VAL A 142 22.07 -8.11 -11.12
C VAL A 142 22.34 -9.47 -11.77
N LEU A 143 22.41 -9.49 -13.10
CA LEU A 143 22.66 -10.73 -13.85
C LEU A 143 24.06 -11.28 -13.60
N HIS A 144 25.05 -10.39 -13.50
CA HIS A 144 26.43 -10.77 -13.26
C HIS A 144 27.09 -9.87 -12.22
N GLY A 145 27.99 -10.45 -11.42
CA GLY A 145 28.75 -9.72 -10.40
C GLY A 145 27.95 -9.40 -9.15
N ASN A 146 28.38 -8.36 -8.43
CA ASN A 146 27.77 -7.85 -7.21
C ASN A 146 27.49 -6.36 -7.31
N THR A 147 26.46 -5.91 -6.60
CA THR A 147 26.13 -4.49 -6.46
C THR A 147 25.98 -4.10 -5.00
N THR A 148 26.30 -2.87 -4.68
CA THR A 148 25.99 -2.21 -3.40
C THR A 148 24.69 -1.40 -3.45
N ALA A 149 24.09 -1.28 -4.65
CA ALA A 149 22.81 -0.60 -4.80
C ALA A 149 21.70 -1.42 -4.13
N ALA A 150 20.85 -0.75 -3.38
CA ALA A 150 19.73 -1.35 -2.65
C ALA A 150 18.47 -0.50 -2.78
N SER A 151 17.34 -1.15 -2.69
CA SER A 151 16.05 -0.51 -2.48
C SER A 151 15.72 -0.48 -0.99
N VAL A 152 15.11 0.60 -0.54
CA VAL A 152 14.64 0.76 0.84
C VAL A 152 13.14 0.97 0.80
N MET A 153 12.41 0.25 1.63
CA MET A 153 10.97 0.44 1.83
C MET A 153 10.63 0.49 3.32
N ALA A 154 9.73 1.40 3.66
CA ALA A 154 9.16 1.51 4.99
C ALA A 154 7.70 1.93 4.87
N CYS A 155 6.93 1.70 5.92
CA CYS A 155 5.55 2.14 6.00
C CYS A 155 5.32 2.92 7.29
N GLY A 156 4.29 3.76 7.29
CA GLY A 156 3.81 4.47 8.47
C GLY A 156 2.29 4.40 8.54
N TYR A 157 1.76 4.04 9.68
CA TYR A 157 0.33 4.04 9.94
C TYR A 157 0.05 3.84 11.43
N ASN A 158 -0.78 4.70 11.99
CA ASN A 158 -1.29 4.52 13.34
C ASN A 158 -2.83 4.50 13.32
N PRO A 159 -3.47 3.33 13.53
CA PRO A 159 -4.92 3.18 13.44
C PRO A 159 -5.67 4.04 14.48
N ASN A 160 -5.13 4.24 15.67
CA ASN A 160 -5.77 5.03 16.72
C ASN A 160 -5.82 6.51 16.32
N VAL A 161 -4.72 7.05 15.80
CA VAL A 161 -4.67 8.43 15.29
C VAL A 161 -5.57 8.60 14.08
N ALA A 162 -5.56 7.63 13.16
CA ALA A 162 -6.41 7.67 11.96
C ALA A 162 -7.91 7.60 12.29
N CYS A 163 -8.32 6.81 13.29
CA CYS A 163 -9.70 6.76 13.76
C CYS A 163 -10.12 8.00 14.56
N TRP A 164 -9.18 8.63 15.26
CA TRP A 164 -9.41 9.88 15.96
C TRP A 164 -9.57 11.02 14.96
N SER A 165 -8.63 11.18 14.05
CA SER A 165 -8.64 12.19 13.01
C SER A 165 -7.98 11.67 11.72
N PRO A 166 -8.73 11.45 10.63
CA PRO A 166 -8.16 11.06 9.34
C PRO A 166 -7.12 12.06 8.82
N PHE A 167 -7.29 13.35 9.13
CA PHE A 167 -6.32 14.39 8.76
C PHE A 167 -4.97 14.17 9.44
N HIS A 168 -4.95 14.09 10.78
CA HIS A 168 -3.72 13.85 11.54
C HIS A 168 -3.16 12.45 11.28
N GLY A 169 -4.03 11.45 11.10
CA GLY A 169 -3.60 10.10 10.73
C GLY A 169 -2.78 10.08 9.46
N ALA A 170 -3.21 10.81 8.42
CA ALA A 170 -2.46 10.94 7.17
C ALA A 170 -1.12 11.66 7.35
N MET A 171 -1.11 12.77 8.10
CA MET A 171 0.13 13.51 8.42
C MET A 171 1.17 12.64 9.11
N TYR A 172 0.76 11.95 10.16
CA TYR A 172 1.66 11.07 10.92
C TYR A 172 2.12 9.87 10.08
N ALA A 173 1.24 9.28 9.26
CA ALA A 173 1.60 8.16 8.40
C ALA A 173 2.71 8.54 7.39
N VAL A 174 2.59 9.69 6.74
CA VAL A 174 3.64 10.19 5.83
C VAL A 174 4.94 10.46 6.59
N THR A 175 4.86 11.19 7.71
CA THR A 175 6.05 11.54 8.52
C THR A 175 6.76 10.28 9.01
N GLU A 176 6.02 9.33 9.56
CA GLU A 176 6.56 8.07 10.09
C GLU A 176 7.23 7.24 8.99
N SER A 177 6.59 7.10 7.82
CA SER A 177 7.17 6.34 6.69
C SER A 177 8.47 6.97 6.17
N VAL A 178 8.53 8.30 6.08
CA VAL A 178 9.74 9.02 5.67
C VAL A 178 10.85 8.85 6.70
N VAL A 179 10.55 9.07 7.99
CA VAL A 179 11.53 8.95 9.08
C VAL A 179 12.11 7.53 9.15
N ARG A 180 11.27 6.51 9.06
CA ARG A 180 11.70 5.11 9.03
C ARG A 180 12.60 4.82 7.82
N ALA A 181 12.22 5.28 6.63
CA ALA A 181 13.05 5.09 5.43
C ALA A 181 14.41 5.77 5.56
N VAL A 182 14.47 6.99 6.11
CA VAL A 182 15.72 7.71 6.37
C VAL A 182 16.57 7.01 7.43
N ALA A 183 15.96 6.48 8.49
CA ALA A 183 16.65 5.69 9.51
C ALA A 183 17.29 4.41 8.93
N LEU A 184 16.72 3.87 7.85
CA LEU A 184 17.27 2.74 7.09
C LEU A 184 18.33 3.14 6.05
N GLY A 185 18.63 4.43 5.93
CA GLY A 185 19.67 4.96 5.04
C GLY A 185 19.18 5.51 3.70
N ALA A 186 17.86 5.69 3.53
CA ALA A 186 17.33 6.29 2.31
C ALA A 186 17.59 7.80 2.25
N ASP A 187 17.85 8.30 1.04
CA ASP A 187 17.91 9.73 0.77
C ASP A 187 16.48 10.30 0.69
N PRO A 188 16.09 11.22 1.59
CA PRO A 188 14.73 11.76 1.61
C PRO A 188 14.33 12.44 0.29
N ALA A 189 15.28 13.05 -0.43
CA ALA A 189 15.00 13.69 -1.71
C ALA A 189 14.62 12.70 -2.85
N LYS A 190 14.92 11.43 -2.66
CA LYS A 190 14.66 10.36 -3.64
C LYS A 190 13.45 9.50 -3.28
N LEU A 191 12.83 9.73 -2.15
CA LEU A 191 11.67 8.95 -1.73
C LEU A 191 10.48 9.14 -2.67
N ARG A 192 9.70 8.07 -2.81
CA ARG A 192 8.42 8.04 -3.50
C ARG A 192 7.42 7.37 -2.58
N LEU A 193 6.23 7.94 -2.49
CA LEU A 193 5.16 7.39 -1.67
C LEU A 193 4.16 6.63 -2.53
N THR A 194 3.77 5.47 -2.06
CA THR A 194 2.54 4.79 -2.47
C THR A 194 1.56 4.91 -1.31
N LEU A 195 0.33 5.28 -1.61
CA LEU A 195 -0.71 5.44 -0.61
C LEU A 195 -1.71 4.30 -0.76
N GLN A 196 -2.08 3.72 0.36
CA GLN A 196 -3.17 2.77 0.44
C GLN A 196 -4.10 3.22 1.57
N GLU A 197 -5.37 3.39 1.24
CA GLU A 197 -6.36 3.98 2.11
C GLU A 197 -7.42 2.95 2.44
N TYR A 198 -7.78 2.88 3.72
CA TYR A 198 -8.80 1.98 4.24
C TYR A 198 -9.85 2.79 4.99
N PHE A 199 -11.05 2.84 4.44
CA PHE A 199 -12.18 3.50 5.08
C PHE A 199 -13.37 2.55 5.19
N PRO A 200 -14.23 2.73 6.20
CA PRO A 200 -15.52 2.06 6.23
C PRO A 200 -16.33 2.36 4.97
N LYS A 201 -17.24 1.46 4.60
CA LYS A 201 -18.12 1.69 3.45
C LYS A 201 -18.87 3.02 3.59
N MET A 202 -18.72 3.89 2.61
CA MET A 202 -19.28 5.24 2.61
C MET A 202 -20.75 5.21 2.21
N HIS A 203 -21.62 5.64 3.12
CA HIS A 203 -23.08 5.60 2.93
C HIS A 203 -23.73 6.98 2.94
N ASP A 204 -23.08 7.96 3.53
CA ASP A 204 -23.61 9.30 3.77
C ASP A 204 -22.54 10.39 3.61
N ALA A 205 -22.96 11.63 3.70
CA ALA A 205 -22.10 12.79 3.52
C ALA A 205 -20.94 12.88 4.54
N ASN A 206 -21.14 12.39 5.78
CA ASN A 206 -20.11 12.42 6.82
C ASN A 206 -19.04 11.33 6.55
N SER A 207 -19.47 10.13 6.19
CA SER A 207 -18.53 9.04 5.86
C SER A 207 -17.69 9.37 4.63
N TRP A 208 -18.22 10.06 3.63
CA TRP A 208 -17.48 10.61 2.51
C TRP A 208 -16.53 11.77 2.89
N GLY A 209 -16.82 12.47 3.96
CA GLY A 209 -15.95 13.51 4.50
C GLY A 209 -14.61 12.99 5.03
N GLN A 210 -14.54 11.74 5.50
CA GLN A 210 -13.33 11.14 6.06
C GLN A 210 -12.20 10.98 5.03
N PRO A 211 -12.39 10.31 3.87
CA PRO A 211 -11.38 10.27 2.82
C PRO A 211 -10.96 11.64 2.33
N PHE A 212 -11.91 12.58 2.23
CA PHE A 212 -11.60 13.94 1.83
C PHE A 212 -10.63 14.63 2.80
N ARG A 213 -10.84 14.53 4.11
CA ARG A 213 -9.94 15.05 5.14
C ARG A 213 -8.55 14.41 5.08
N HIS A 214 -8.50 13.11 4.85
CA HIS A 214 -7.25 12.38 4.65
C HIS A 214 -6.47 12.92 3.44
N CYS A 215 -7.12 13.02 2.29
CA CYS A 215 -6.50 13.54 1.07
C CYS A 215 -6.09 15.02 1.22
N TRP A 216 -6.87 15.81 1.94
CA TRP A 216 -6.52 17.21 2.20
C TRP A 216 -5.23 17.35 3.01
N ALA A 217 -5.01 16.50 4.01
CA ALA A 217 -3.79 16.48 4.78
C ALA A 217 -2.56 16.03 3.97
N LEU A 218 -2.73 15.13 3.02
CA LEU A 218 -1.63 14.60 2.22
C LEU A 218 -0.96 15.67 1.36
N SER A 219 -1.72 16.57 0.75
CA SER A 219 -1.19 17.55 -0.21
C SER A 219 -0.08 18.45 0.38
N PRO A 220 -0.25 19.16 1.50
CA PRO A 220 0.82 19.96 2.09
C PRO A 220 1.97 19.13 2.65
N HIS A 221 1.71 17.91 3.15
CA HIS A 221 2.75 17.05 3.71
C HIS A 221 3.63 16.40 2.64
N LEU A 222 3.04 16.05 1.49
CA LEU A 222 3.81 15.63 0.32
C LEU A 222 4.75 16.74 -0.16
N MET A 223 4.29 17.98 -0.14
CA MET A 223 5.12 19.14 -0.49
C MET A 223 6.23 19.41 0.54
N LEU A 224 5.93 19.29 1.84
CA LEU A 224 6.89 19.49 2.91
C LEU A 224 8.10 18.55 2.79
N TRP A 225 7.86 17.28 2.48
CA TRP A 225 8.92 16.28 2.31
C TRP A 225 9.47 16.19 0.88
N THR A 226 9.01 17.04 -0.04
CA THR A 226 9.38 16.99 -1.48
C THR A 226 9.16 15.62 -2.13
N CYS A 227 8.38 14.77 -1.47
CA CYS A 227 8.07 13.42 -1.97
C CYS A 227 7.08 13.49 -3.13
N ARG A 228 7.34 12.71 -4.17
CA ARG A 228 6.37 12.51 -5.25
C ARG A 228 5.56 11.23 -4.98
N GLN A 229 4.27 11.35 -5.17
CA GLN A 229 3.38 10.20 -5.11
C GLN A 229 3.53 9.37 -6.39
N SER A 230 3.69 8.06 -6.26
CA SER A 230 3.80 7.13 -7.39
C SER A 230 2.48 6.41 -7.69
N ALA A 231 1.68 6.13 -6.67
CA ALA A 231 0.38 5.49 -6.82
C ALA A 231 -0.52 5.75 -5.60
N VAL A 232 -1.83 5.76 -5.85
CA VAL A 232 -2.87 5.70 -4.79
C VAL A 232 -3.71 4.47 -5.07
N ARG A 233 -4.00 3.71 -4.04
CA ARG A 233 -4.95 2.61 -4.09
C ARG A 233 -5.94 2.75 -2.93
N THR A 234 -7.21 2.82 -3.25
CA THR A 234 -8.31 2.84 -2.26
C THR A 234 -8.92 1.45 -2.20
N ALA A 235 -9.10 0.92 -1.00
CA ALA A 235 -9.71 -0.40 -0.74
C ALA A 235 -11.05 -0.25 -0.03
#